data_0c0a771e7fa6b2117560385555070099
#
_entry.id   0c0a771e7fa6b2117560385555070099
#
_cell.length_a   1.000
_cell.length_b   1.000
_cell.length_c   1.000
_cell.angle_alpha   90.00
_cell.angle_beta   90.00
_cell.angle_gamma   90.00
#
_symmetry.space_group_name_H-M   'P 1'
#
loop_
_entity.id
_entity.type
_entity.pdbx_description
1 polymer ?
#
loop_
_entity_poly.entity_id
_entity_poly.type
_entity_poly.pdbx_seq_one_letter_code
_entity_poly.pdbx_strand_id
1 'polypeptide(L)'
;MTPRLGDGIRRRRRALDLTLAQVARRAALSVPFLSQVENGRARPSMRSLQSIADALGTTAVQLMAAAEEARRVDVVRADDDPGLAGTGEARVRPLVRGHHALHALEFTGPHDTDRVFAHRNDEILYVADGAAEVRAEGVTHRLGRGDTLYVAGGVPHTWTALEAGTRVLLVAVGDHVEVTADPHR
;
A
#
# COMPACT_ATOMS: atom_id res chain seq x y z
N MET A 1 -4.26 16.82 -10.25
CA MET A 1 -4.22 15.88 -9.10
C MET A 1 -5.55 15.99 -8.41
N THR A 2 -6.21 14.92 -8.24
CA THR A 2 -7.49 14.90 -7.54
C THR A 2 -7.24 15.29 -6.08
N PRO A 3 -8.04 16.17 -5.46
CA PRO A 3 -7.94 16.56 -4.04
C PRO A 3 -7.94 15.35 -3.08
N ARG A 4 -8.37 14.23 -3.59
CA ARG A 4 -8.62 12.97 -2.88
C ARG A 4 -7.38 12.33 -2.23
N LEU A 5 -6.17 12.42 -2.83
CA LEU A 5 -4.98 11.83 -2.22
C LEU A 5 -4.59 12.55 -0.92
N GLY A 6 -4.54 13.87 -0.95
CA GLY A 6 -4.26 14.68 0.23
C GLY A 6 -5.29 14.48 1.34
N ASP A 7 -6.57 14.39 0.97
CA ASP A 7 -7.66 14.10 1.91
C ASP A 7 -7.51 12.70 2.52
N GLY A 8 -7.12 11.69 1.73
CA GLY A 8 -6.85 10.33 2.21
C GLY A 8 -5.70 10.30 3.23
N ILE A 9 -4.59 10.97 2.91
CA ILE A 9 -3.44 11.12 3.80
C ILE A 9 -3.87 11.78 5.13
N ARG A 10 -4.60 12.90 5.05
CA ARG A 10 -5.10 13.64 6.21
C ARG A 10 -6.02 12.80 7.07
N ARG A 11 -7.00 12.10 6.46
CA ARG A 11 -7.93 11.22 7.18
C ARG A 11 -7.16 10.16 7.96
N ARG A 12 -6.25 9.43 7.30
CA ARG A 12 -5.47 8.38 7.95
C ARG A 12 -4.59 8.94 9.07
N ARG A 13 -3.91 10.08 8.86
CA ARG A 13 -3.13 10.73 9.89
C ARG A 13 -3.97 11.06 11.14
N ARG A 14 -5.14 11.67 10.95
CA ARG A 14 -6.06 12.02 12.06
C ARG A 14 -6.56 10.79 12.78
N ALA A 15 -6.91 9.76 12.05
CA ALA A 15 -7.38 8.50 12.57
C ALA A 15 -6.31 7.73 13.39
N LEU A 16 -5.04 8.03 13.16
CA LEU A 16 -3.91 7.57 13.98
C LEU A 16 -3.53 8.56 15.09
N ASP A 17 -4.34 9.62 15.33
CA ASP A 17 -4.07 10.71 16.28
C ASP A 17 -2.69 11.36 16.12
N LEU A 18 -2.17 11.38 14.86
CA LEU A 18 -0.88 11.95 14.56
C LEU A 18 -0.99 13.41 14.13
N THR A 19 -0.07 14.25 14.64
CA THR A 19 0.10 15.63 14.17
C THR A 19 0.86 15.67 12.84
N LEU A 20 0.69 16.74 12.07
CA LEU A 20 1.50 17.00 10.86
C LEU A 20 3.01 16.92 11.16
N ALA A 21 3.45 17.49 12.29
CA ALA A 21 4.85 17.49 12.67
C ALA A 21 5.39 16.08 12.95
N GLN A 22 4.57 15.20 13.57
CA GLN A 22 4.97 13.83 13.83
C GLN A 22 5.13 13.03 12.54
N VAL A 23 4.18 13.13 11.60
CA VAL A 23 4.26 12.45 10.31
C VAL A 23 5.40 13.00 9.47
N ALA A 24 5.54 14.32 9.39
CA ALA A 24 6.64 14.96 8.64
C ALA A 24 8.02 14.49 9.15
N ARG A 25 8.22 14.44 10.48
CA ARG A 25 9.45 13.91 11.08
C ARG A 25 9.69 12.45 10.73
N ARG A 26 8.68 11.57 10.84
CA ARG A 26 8.78 10.15 10.52
C ARG A 26 9.07 9.92 9.04
N ALA A 27 8.49 10.74 8.18
CA ALA A 27 8.66 10.66 6.72
C ALA A 27 9.93 11.37 6.21
N ALA A 28 10.73 11.99 7.09
CA ALA A 28 11.86 12.85 6.73
C ALA A 28 11.50 13.98 5.74
N LEU A 29 10.31 14.58 5.92
CA LEU A 29 9.77 15.66 5.10
C LEU A 29 9.57 16.94 5.93
N SER A 30 9.50 18.09 5.28
CA SER A 30 9.14 19.33 5.96
C SER A 30 7.64 19.41 6.26
N VAL A 31 7.28 19.99 7.40
CA VAL A 31 5.89 20.22 7.80
C VAL A 31 5.11 21.06 6.75
N PRO A 32 5.68 22.16 6.20
CA PRO A 32 5.02 22.91 5.14
C PRO A 32 4.74 22.07 3.89
N PHE A 33 5.68 21.22 3.46
CA PHE A 33 5.48 20.36 2.29
C PHE A 33 4.36 19.35 2.54
N LEU A 34 4.36 18.65 3.67
CA LEU A 34 3.29 17.70 4.00
C LEU A 34 1.93 18.41 4.09
N SER A 35 1.89 19.62 4.67
CA SER A 35 0.67 20.43 4.69
C SER A 35 0.18 20.78 3.29
N GLN A 36 1.07 21.12 2.36
CA GLN A 36 0.71 21.39 0.97
C GLN A 36 0.19 20.13 0.26
N VAL A 37 0.78 18.97 0.54
CA VAL A 37 0.32 17.67 0.01
C VAL A 37 -1.10 17.35 0.52
N GLU A 38 -1.35 17.47 1.83
CA GLU A 38 -2.67 17.24 2.41
C GLU A 38 -3.74 18.20 1.89
N ASN A 39 -3.35 19.41 1.51
CA ASN A 39 -4.26 20.41 0.94
C ASN A 39 -4.35 20.32 -0.60
N GLY A 40 -3.73 19.35 -1.24
CA GLY A 40 -3.74 19.18 -2.69
C GLY A 40 -2.97 20.27 -3.47
N ARG A 41 -2.14 21.05 -2.78
CA ARG A 41 -1.34 22.16 -3.36
C ARG A 41 0.04 21.72 -3.83
N ALA A 42 0.51 20.54 -3.40
CA ALA A 42 1.75 19.93 -3.86
C ALA A 42 1.51 18.47 -4.24
N ARG A 43 2.25 17.98 -5.24
CA ARG A 43 2.28 16.56 -5.62
C ARG A 43 3.51 15.92 -5.00
N PRO A 44 3.38 14.88 -4.16
CA PRO A 44 4.52 14.13 -3.70
C PRO A 44 5.10 13.30 -4.87
N SER A 45 6.42 13.15 -4.89
CA SER A 45 7.07 12.12 -5.70
C SER A 45 6.67 10.74 -5.14
N MET A 46 6.87 9.65 -5.92
CA MET A 46 6.64 8.28 -5.40
C MET A 46 7.46 8.00 -4.15
N ARG A 47 8.71 8.46 -4.11
CA ARG A 47 9.56 8.34 -2.93
C ARG A 47 8.96 9.06 -1.71
N SER A 48 8.51 10.30 -1.89
CA SER A 48 7.87 11.06 -0.81
C SER A 48 6.55 10.44 -0.38
N LEU A 49 5.75 9.94 -1.33
CA LEU A 49 4.50 9.25 -1.03
C LEU A 49 4.74 7.96 -0.25
N GLN A 50 5.79 7.21 -0.60
CA GLN A 50 6.18 6.01 0.13
C GLN A 50 6.63 6.35 1.56
N SER A 51 7.45 7.40 1.75
CA SER A 51 7.85 7.86 3.09
C SER A 51 6.66 8.30 3.95
N ILE A 52 5.66 8.95 3.34
CA ILE A 52 4.40 9.32 4.03
C ILE A 52 3.62 8.05 4.41
N ALA A 53 3.52 7.09 3.50
CA ALA A 53 2.84 5.83 3.73
C ALA A 53 3.48 5.05 4.88
N ASP A 54 4.80 4.92 4.88
CA ASP A 54 5.56 4.27 5.95
C ASP A 54 5.32 4.95 7.32
N ALA A 55 5.32 6.28 7.34
CA ALA A 55 5.03 7.06 8.54
C ALA A 55 3.60 6.87 9.07
N LEU A 56 2.67 6.46 8.19
CA LEU A 56 1.26 6.19 8.47
C LEU A 56 0.96 4.68 8.61
N GLY A 57 1.98 3.80 8.59
CA GLY A 57 1.81 2.35 8.70
C GLY A 57 0.99 1.76 7.55
N THR A 58 1.23 2.21 6.31
CA THR A 58 0.51 1.76 5.10
C THR A 58 1.46 1.75 3.89
N THR A 59 0.96 1.50 2.70
CA THR A 59 1.73 1.57 1.47
C THR A 59 1.30 2.74 0.59
N ALA A 60 2.19 3.23 -0.28
CA ALA A 60 1.86 4.28 -1.24
C ALA A 60 0.67 3.87 -2.13
N VAL A 61 0.62 2.59 -2.52
CA VAL A 61 -0.46 2.05 -3.36
C VAL A 61 -1.79 2.08 -2.62
N GLN A 62 -1.80 1.71 -1.33
CA GLN A 62 -3.01 1.80 -0.50
C GLN A 62 -3.49 3.24 -0.34
N LEU A 63 -2.57 4.20 -0.15
CA LEU A 63 -2.95 5.63 -0.10
C LEU A 63 -3.56 6.11 -1.41
N MET A 64 -3.03 5.66 -2.54
CA MET A 64 -3.55 6.00 -3.87
C MET A 64 -4.90 5.34 -4.12
N ALA A 65 -5.04 4.05 -3.80
CA ALA A 65 -6.31 3.33 -3.92
C ALA A 65 -7.41 3.97 -3.05
N ALA A 66 -7.08 4.34 -1.81
CA ALA A 66 -8.01 5.02 -0.90
C ALA A 66 -8.39 6.46 -1.34
N ALA A 67 -7.65 7.03 -2.30
CA ALA A 67 -8.00 8.31 -2.92
C ALA A 67 -9.09 8.19 -3.98
N GLU A 68 -9.33 7.00 -4.50
CA GLU A 68 -10.41 6.71 -5.44
C GLU A 68 -11.77 6.71 -4.74
N GLU A 69 -12.84 6.83 -5.51
CA GLU A 69 -14.19 6.73 -4.98
C GLU A 69 -14.56 5.28 -4.66
N ALA A 70 -14.96 5.01 -3.42
CA ALA A 70 -15.41 3.69 -3.03
C ALA A 70 -16.75 3.34 -3.70
N ARG A 71 -16.81 2.21 -4.39
CA ARG A 71 -17.99 1.68 -5.04
C ARG A 71 -18.41 0.37 -4.37
N ARG A 72 -19.71 0.13 -4.27
CA ARG A 72 -20.23 -1.15 -3.71
C ARG A 72 -19.91 -2.34 -4.62
N VAL A 73 -19.83 -2.10 -5.91
CA VAL A 73 -19.38 -3.06 -6.93
C VAL A 73 -18.47 -2.30 -7.88
N ASP A 74 -17.26 -2.78 -8.08
CA ASP A 74 -16.28 -2.18 -8.99
C ASP A 74 -15.58 -3.25 -9.82
N VAL A 75 -15.18 -2.88 -11.03
CA VAL A 75 -14.42 -3.74 -11.95
C VAL A 75 -13.12 -3.03 -12.30
N VAL A 76 -12.01 -3.59 -11.87
CA VAL A 76 -10.67 -3.11 -12.26
C VAL A 76 -10.19 -3.95 -13.44
N ARG A 77 -10.22 -3.37 -14.63
CA ARG A 77 -9.73 -4.02 -15.86
C ARG A 77 -8.22 -3.96 -15.92
N ALA A 78 -7.59 -5.06 -16.34
CA ALA A 78 -6.13 -5.12 -16.45
C ALA A 78 -5.58 -4.11 -17.46
N ASP A 79 -6.31 -3.89 -18.57
CA ASP A 79 -5.90 -3.00 -19.66
C ASP A 79 -6.12 -1.52 -19.33
N ASP A 80 -7.05 -1.20 -18.43
CA ASP A 80 -7.38 0.17 -18.05
C ASP A 80 -6.54 0.70 -16.89
N ASP A 81 -5.83 -0.18 -16.19
CA ASP A 81 -5.01 0.17 -15.03
C ASP A 81 -3.58 -0.37 -15.19
N PRO A 82 -2.70 0.41 -15.80
CA PRO A 82 -1.29 0.00 -16.00
C PRO A 82 -0.53 -0.16 -14.69
N GLY A 83 -1.14 0.18 -13.55
CA GLY A 83 -0.49 0.17 -12.24
C GLY A 83 0.56 1.26 -12.09
N LEU A 84 1.21 1.26 -10.94
CA LEU A 84 2.33 2.14 -10.63
C LEU A 84 3.63 1.45 -11.03
N ALA A 85 4.47 2.17 -11.77
CA ALA A 85 5.81 1.71 -12.06
C ALA A 85 6.63 1.64 -10.75
N GLY A 86 7.18 0.47 -10.47
CA GLY A 86 8.23 0.27 -9.48
C GLY A 86 9.62 0.55 -10.04
N THR A 87 10.62 -0.13 -9.53
CA THR A 87 11.98 -0.10 -10.10
C THR A 87 12.04 -1.06 -11.30
N GLY A 88 12.49 -0.55 -12.45
CA GLY A 88 12.59 -1.36 -13.66
C GLY A 88 11.23 -1.77 -14.25
N GLU A 89 11.03 -3.05 -14.51
CA GLU A 89 9.81 -3.62 -15.08
C GLU A 89 8.74 -3.95 -14.03
N ALA A 90 9.04 -3.75 -12.74
CA ALA A 90 8.10 -4.00 -11.65
C ALA A 90 6.87 -3.10 -11.74
N ARG A 91 5.70 -3.65 -11.50
CA ARG A 91 4.44 -2.92 -11.44
C ARG A 91 3.65 -3.34 -10.21
N VAL A 92 2.95 -2.38 -9.63
CA VAL A 92 2.00 -2.62 -8.54
C VAL A 92 0.70 -1.93 -8.88
N ARG A 93 -0.41 -2.65 -8.82
CA ARG A 93 -1.73 -2.06 -9.03
C ARG A 93 -2.71 -2.46 -7.93
N PRO A 94 -3.59 -1.55 -7.50
CA PRO A 94 -4.67 -1.90 -6.59
C PRO A 94 -5.74 -2.69 -7.34
N LEU A 95 -6.20 -3.79 -6.73
CA LEU A 95 -7.34 -4.57 -7.23
C LEU A 95 -8.65 -4.15 -6.56
N VAL A 96 -8.56 -3.43 -5.43
CA VAL A 96 -9.69 -2.82 -4.72
C VAL A 96 -9.45 -1.33 -4.65
N ARG A 97 -10.37 -0.53 -5.20
CA ARG A 97 -10.32 0.93 -5.23
C ARG A 97 -11.28 1.52 -4.21
N GLY A 98 -10.89 2.67 -3.66
CA GLY A 98 -11.66 3.32 -2.61
C GLY A 98 -11.31 2.85 -1.20
N HIS A 99 -12.03 3.37 -0.22
CA HIS A 99 -11.81 3.02 1.18
C HIS A 99 -12.72 1.85 1.57
N HIS A 100 -12.12 0.67 1.70
CA HIS A 100 -12.79 -0.57 2.08
C HIS A 100 -12.01 -1.29 3.19
N ALA A 101 -12.67 -2.21 3.88
CA ALA A 101 -12.02 -3.09 4.85
C ALA A 101 -11.09 -4.11 4.20
N LEU A 102 -11.32 -4.45 2.93
CA LEU A 102 -10.46 -5.34 2.16
C LEU A 102 -9.51 -4.51 1.30
N HIS A 103 -8.23 -4.87 1.33
CA HIS A 103 -7.20 -4.37 0.42
C HIS A 103 -6.67 -5.53 -0.40
N ALA A 104 -6.52 -5.31 -1.70
CA ALA A 104 -5.88 -6.27 -2.58
C ALA A 104 -4.97 -5.54 -3.57
N LEU A 105 -3.76 -6.05 -3.73
CA LEU A 105 -2.74 -5.54 -4.62
C LEU A 105 -2.25 -6.66 -5.53
N GLU A 106 -1.95 -6.34 -6.76
CA GLU A 106 -1.22 -7.21 -7.66
C GLU A 106 0.17 -6.64 -7.90
N PHE A 107 1.16 -7.48 -7.74
CA PHE A 107 2.56 -7.19 -8.04
C PHE A 107 2.97 -8.00 -9.26
N THR A 108 3.65 -7.38 -10.21
CA THR A 108 4.17 -8.04 -11.42
C THR A 108 5.62 -7.64 -11.63
N GLY A 109 6.46 -8.61 -11.98
CA GLY A 109 7.88 -8.42 -12.27
C GLY A 109 8.78 -8.39 -11.03
N PRO A 110 10.08 -8.06 -11.22
CA PRO A 110 11.06 -8.08 -10.15
C PRO A 110 10.74 -7.06 -9.06
N HIS A 111 10.85 -7.46 -7.81
CA HIS A 111 10.58 -6.61 -6.63
C HIS A 111 11.85 -6.42 -5.83
N ASP A 112 11.97 -5.24 -5.22
CA ASP A 112 13.06 -4.90 -4.30
C ASP A 112 12.98 -5.77 -3.04
N THR A 113 14.03 -6.53 -2.80
CA THR A 113 14.11 -7.56 -1.77
C THR A 113 14.56 -7.02 -0.42
N ASP A 114 15.04 -5.79 -0.36
CA ASP A 114 15.64 -5.23 0.86
C ASP A 114 14.59 -4.63 1.81
N ARG A 115 13.34 -4.56 1.34
CA ARG A 115 12.26 -3.98 2.14
C ARG A 115 11.60 -5.02 3.03
N VAL A 116 11.70 -4.82 4.34
CA VAL A 116 10.95 -5.56 5.34
C VAL A 116 9.56 -4.95 5.48
N PHE A 117 8.53 -5.77 5.32
CA PHE A 117 7.15 -5.41 5.57
C PHE A 117 6.73 -5.91 6.94
N ALA A 118 5.94 -5.12 7.65
CA ALA A 118 5.26 -5.52 8.88
C ALA A 118 3.94 -4.75 8.95
N HIS A 119 2.83 -5.43 8.74
CA HIS A 119 1.50 -4.86 8.76
C HIS A 119 0.77 -5.23 10.05
N ARG A 120 -0.15 -4.38 10.52
CA ARG A 120 -0.90 -4.65 11.76
C ARG A 120 -1.89 -5.81 11.59
N ASN A 121 -2.35 -6.03 10.37
CA ASN A 121 -3.39 -6.99 10.04
C ASN A 121 -2.82 -8.17 9.26
N ASP A 122 -3.57 -9.24 9.31
CA ASP A 122 -3.28 -10.46 8.59
C ASP A 122 -3.33 -10.24 7.08
N GLU A 123 -2.49 -10.97 6.37
CA GLU A 123 -2.45 -10.94 4.92
C GLU A 123 -2.21 -12.33 4.31
N ILE A 124 -2.63 -12.47 3.07
CA ILE A 124 -2.38 -13.64 2.24
C ILE A 124 -1.59 -13.20 1.02
N LEU A 125 -0.48 -13.88 0.76
CA LEU A 125 0.19 -13.91 -0.53
C LEU A 125 -0.34 -15.09 -1.34
N TYR A 126 -0.67 -14.86 -2.61
CA TYR A 126 -1.02 -15.89 -3.58
C TYR A 126 -0.18 -15.71 -4.84
N VAL A 127 0.51 -16.75 -5.26
CA VAL A 127 1.29 -16.73 -6.50
C VAL A 127 0.38 -17.10 -7.68
N ALA A 128 0.00 -16.11 -8.48
CA ALA A 128 -0.85 -16.31 -9.65
C ALA A 128 -0.08 -16.86 -10.85
N ASP A 129 1.18 -16.42 -11.04
CA ASP A 129 2.09 -16.90 -12.07
C ASP A 129 3.53 -16.84 -11.57
N GLY A 130 4.41 -17.71 -12.12
CA GLY A 130 5.83 -17.77 -11.78
C GLY A 130 6.08 -18.33 -10.38
N ALA A 131 7.10 -17.80 -9.71
CA ALA A 131 7.50 -18.24 -8.39
C ALA A 131 8.00 -17.06 -7.53
N ALA A 132 7.79 -17.17 -6.23
CA ALA A 132 8.24 -16.19 -5.24
C ALA A 132 8.95 -16.86 -4.07
N GLU A 133 9.86 -16.12 -3.45
CA GLU A 133 10.48 -16.49 -2.17
C GLU A 133 10.02 -15.52 -1.11
N VAL A 134 9.52 -16.03 0.02
CA VAL A 134 9.09 -15.23 1.16
C VAL A 134 9.91 -15.62 2.38
N ARG A 135 10.45 -14.65 3.09
CA ARG A 135 11.14 -14.84 4.37
C ARG A 135 10.30 -14.25 5.48
N ALA A 136 9.90 -15.11 6.42
CA ALA A 136 9.15 -14.72 7.61
C ALA A 136 9.62 -15.55 8.79
N GLU A 137 9.71 -14.97 9.99
CA GLU A 137 10.13 -15.64 11.23
C GLU A 137 11.46 -16.44 11.10
N GLY A 138 12.40 -15.95 10.29
CA GLY A 138 13.69 -16.62 10.04
C GLY A 138 13.62 -17.82 9.11
N VAL A 139 12.44 -18.16 8.59
CA VAL A 139 12.24 -19.26 7.63
C VAL A 139 12.05 -18.70 6.22
N THR A 140 12.63 -19.38 5.24
CA THR A 140 12.47 -19.09 3.83
C THR A 140 11.48 -20.07 3.20
N HIS A 141 10.40 -19.54 2.60
CA HIS A 141 9.38 -20.31 1.91
C HIS A 141 9.47 -20.02 0.41
N ARG A 142 9.60 -21.07 -0.39
CA ARG A 142 9.53 -20.97 -1.84
C ARG A 142 8.15 -21.37 -2.30
N LEU A 143 7.47 -20.44 -2.99
CA LEU A 143 6.09 -20.58 -3.44
C LEU A 143 6.07 -20.63 -4.96
N GLY A 144 5.40 -21.61 -5.52
CA GLY A 144 5.10 -21.72 -6.94
C GLY A 144 3.68 -21.27 -7.26
N ARG A 145 3.34 -21.33 -8.54
CA ARG A 145 1.99 -20.99 -9.03
C ARG A 145 0.91 -21.78 -8.30
N GLY A 146 -0.07 -21.09 -7.78
CA GLY A 146 -1.20 -21.66 -7.02
C GLY A 146 -0.95 -21.76 -5.51
N ASP A 147 0.30 -21.55 -5.06
CA ASP A 147 0.61 -21.57 -3.63
C ASP A 147 0.16 -20.30 -2.93
N THR A 148 -0.15 -20.46 -1.64
CA THR A 148 -0.47 -19.35 -0.73
C THR A 148 0.41 -19.38 0.49
N LEU A 149 0.72 -18.20 1.01
CA LEU A 149 1.30 -18.00 2.33
C LEU A 149 0.41 -17.05 3.12
N TYR A 150 0.01 -17.46 4.31
CA TYR A 150 -0.64 -16.58 5.27
C TYR A 150 0.42 -15.99 6.21
N VAL A 151 0.31 -14.70 6.46
CA VAL A 151 1.16 -13.96 7.41
C VAL A 151 0.27 -13.28 8.43
N ALA A 152 0.45 -13.60 9.69
CA ALA A 152 -0.28 -12.94 10.78
C ALA A 152 0.18 -11.49 10.95
N GLY A 153 -0.72 -10.65 11.41
CA GLY A 153 -0.41 -9.24 11.69
C GLY A 153 0.77 -9.08 12.65
N GLY A 154 1.66 -8.15 12.33
CA GLY A 154 2.87 -7.85 13.11
C GLY A 154 4.09 -8.71 12.76
N VAL A 155 3.96 -9.77 11.98
CA VAL A 155 5.10 -10.61 11.56
C VAL A 155 5.93 -9.89 10.50
N PRO A 156 7.21 -9.58 10.78
CA PRO A 156 8.12 -9.03 9.79
C PRO A 156 8.40 -10.05 8.69
N HIS A 157 8.26 -9.63 7.44
CA HIS A 157 8.53 -10.49 6.30
C HIS A 157 9.08 -9.70 5.12
N THR A 158 9.75 -10.41 4.22
CA THR A 158 10.21 -9.92 2.92
C THR A 158 9.78 -10.90 1.85
N TRP A 159 9.63 -10.46 0.63
CA TRP A 159 9.40 -11.38 -0.47
C TRP A 159 10.10 -10.89 -1.75
N THR A 160 10.40 -11.81 -2.64
CA THR A 160 11.00 -11.54 -3.93
C THR A 160 10.42 -12.43 -5.02
N ALA A 161 10.27 -11.88 -6.21
CA ALA A 161 9.93 -12.64 -7.39
C ALA A 161 11.17 -13.40 -7.88
N LEU A 162 11.03 -14.69 -8.16
CA LEU A 162 12.12 -15.53 -8.67
C LEU A 162 12.22 -15.55 -10.19
N GLU A 163 11.16 -15.11 -10.88
CA GLU A 163 11.07 -15.11 -12.33
C GLU A 163 10.53 -13.77 -12.83
N ALA A 164 10.95 -13.33 -14.01
CA ALA A 164 10.55 -12.03 -14.58
C ALA A 164 9.02 -11.90 -14.78
N GLY A 165 8.34 -13.00 -15.09
CA GLY A 165 6.87 -13.05 -15.26
C GLY A 165 6.09 -13.31 -13.98
N THR A 166 6.74 -13.32 -12.82
CA THR A 166 6.06 -13.60 -11.55
C THR A 166 4.96 -12.58 -11.28
N ARG A 167 3.80 -13.11 -10.89
CA ARG A 167 2.63 -12.32 -10.51
C ARG A 167 2.11 -12.78 -9.15
N VAL A 168 2.15 -11.88 -8.18
CA VAL A 168 1.72 -12.13 -6.80
C VAL A 168 0.55 -11.24 -6.45
N LEU A 169 -0.51 -11.85 -5.89
CA LEU A 169 -1.60 -11.13 -5.27
C LEU A 169 -1.38 -11.10 -3.76
N LEU A 170 -1.45 -9.90 -3.21
CA LEU A 170 -1.46 -9.68 -1.77
C LEU A 170 -2.86 -9.22 -1.39
N VAL A 171 -3.49 -9.94 -0.46
CA VAL A 171 -4.82 -9.62 0.06
C VAL A 171 -4.71 -9.46 1.56
N ALA A 172 -5.13 -8.31 2.05
CA ALA A 172 -5.08 -7.97 3.48
C ALA A 172 -6.40 -7.35 3.94
N VAL A 173 -6.72 -7.54 5.21
CA VAL A 173 -7.78 -6.76 5.85
C VAL A 173 -7.22 -5.37 6.14
N GLY A 174 -7.92 -4.34 5.73
CA GLY A 174 -7.52 -2.96 6.00
C GLY A 174 -7.53 -2.64 7.48
N ASP A 175 -6.62 -1.76 7.90
CA ASP A 175 -6.75 -1.14 9.21
C ASP A 175 -8.10 -0.44 9.27
N HIS A 176 -9.02 -0.97 10.05
CA HIS A 176 -10.30 -0.32 10.31
C HIS A 176 -10.03 0.87 11.23
N VAL A 177 -9.60 1.94 10.63
CA VAL A 177 -9.49 3.21 11.34
C VAL A 177 -10.87 3.84 11.23
N GLU A 178 -11.68 3.74 12.27
CA GLU A 178 -12.96 4.43 12.35
C GLU A 178 -12.71 5.93 12.18
N VAL A 179 -13.10 6.45 11.04
CA VAL A 179 -13.15 7.89 10.81
C VAL A 179 -14.46 8.36 11.44
N THR A 180 -14.40 8.77 12.69
CA THR A 180 -15.51 9.55 13.27
C THR A 180 -15.73 10.78 12.38
N ALA A 181 -16.94 10.92 11.86
CA ALA A 181 -17.32 12.09 11.06
C ALA A 181 -16.98 13.35 11.87
N ASP A 182 -16.30 14.29 11.22
CA ASP A 182 -15.99 15.59 11.82
C ASP A 182 -17.32 16.29 12.16
N PRO A 183 -17.68 16.55 13.44
CA PRO A 183 -18.95 17.16 13.81
C PRO A 183 -19.05 18.64 13.40
N HIS A 184 -18.05 19.18 12.71
CA HIS A 184 -17.96 20.59 12.29
C HIS A 184 -17.94 20.79 10.76
N ARG A 185 -18.59 19.88 10.02
CA ARG A 185 -18.88 20.12 8.59
C ARG A 185 -20.36 20.20 8.36
#